data_74e2e1c078bdd589a7dcf96d72266976
#
_entry.id   74e2e1c078bdd589a7dcf96d72266976
#
_cell.length_a   1.000
_cell.length_b   1.000
_cell.length_c   1.000
_cell.angle_alpha   90.00
_cell.angle_beta   90.00
_cell.angle_gamma   90.00
#
_symmetry.space_group_name_H-M   'P 1'
#
loop_
_entity.id
_entity.type
_entity.pdbx_description
1 polymer ?
#
loop_
_entity_poly.entity_id
_entity_poly.type
_entity_poly.pdbx_seq_one_letter_code
_entity_poly.pdbx_strand_id
1 'polypeptide(L)'
;MQFQSTRDPNTIVSSSEAILRGLAPDGGLFVPTAFPKAELEDWKSLSYPELAQKVLAGFLTDYDSAFLGEAAAATYVDAFAGKAGYVQKVHDGLYSLELWHGPTCAFKDYALQLMPKLLVQAKKNLGRTETTRILVATSGDTGKAALAGYAGLPGIEIEVFYPDAGTSEIQRLQMATQAGDNVSVYAVNGNFDDAQTGVKRVFGDASVAEELEKRNICLSSANSINWGRLVPQIVYYFYAYFRLVEQGNVAWGQPVDFCVPTGNFGDILAGYYAKQMGLPVGKLVCASNKNNVLTDFIKTGTYDARRTFYKTTSPSMDILISSNLERLLYHVSGSSAKVAGWMADLAKTGMYTVDAETLARIQASFACGCADDTAGAAEINARFEQDNYLCDTHTAVAFCVAETVRSAAPMVVLSTASPYKFPRDVLAALGETAPESDFAAMAALNVKTGCPVPASLSVLNTLPVRFNTVIEPAAIRDAALK
;
A
#
# COMPACT_ATOMS: atom_id res chain seq x y z
N MET A 1 -18.67 -2.92 -14.96
CA MET A 1 -18.22 -3.81 -13.88
C MET A 1 -19.05 -3.51 -12.64
N GLN A 2 -19.54 -4.52 -11.95
CA GLN A 2 -20.17 -4.38 -10.64
C GLN A 2 -19.18 -4.80 -9.55
N PHE A 3 -19.42 -4.30 -8.35
CA PHE A 3 -18.67 -4.65 -7.15
C PHE A 3 -19.62 -5.20 -6.10
N GLN A 4 -19.18 -6.18 -5.34
CA GLN A 4 -19.96 -6.75 -4.24
C GLN A 4 -19.16 -6.81 -2.94
N SER A 5 -19.86 -6.91 -1.81
CA SER A 5 -19.21 -7.16 -0.52
C SER A 5 -18.62 -8.56 -0.45
N THR A 6 -17.46 -8.69 0.16
CA THR A 6 -16.84 -9.98 0.49
C THR A 6 -17.68 -10.81 1.46
N ARG A 7 -18.59 -10.20 2.25
CA ARG A 7 -19.37 -10.85 3.32
C ARG A 7 -20.85 -10.99 2.99
N ASP A 8 -21.39 -10.15 2.08
CA ASP A 8 -22.79 -10.20 1.64
C ASP A 8 -22.89 -10.15 0.12
N PRO A 9 -23.33 -11.23 -0.55
CA PRO A 9 -23.46 -11.26 -2.02
C PRO A 9 -24.57 -10.37 -2.57
N ASN A 10 -25.50 -9.88 -1.71
CA ASN A 10 -26.59 -9.01 -2.13
C ASN A 10 -26.20 -7.51 -2.14
N THR A 11 -25.12 -7.15 -1.47
CA THR A 11 -24.60 -5.79 -1.50
C THR A 11 -23.79 -5.58 -2.79
N ILE A 12 -24.48 -5.11 -3.84
CA ILE A 12 -23.88 -4.85 -5.17
C ILE A 12 -23.91 -3.36 -5.46
N VAL A 13 -22.78 -2.81 -5.91
CA VAL A 13 -22.59 -1.38 -6.18
C VAL A 13 -21.83 -1.15 -7.48
N SER A 14 -21.84 0.09 -7.98
CA SER A 14 -20.97 0.53 -9.08
C SER A 14 -19.52 0.73 -8.61
N SER A 15 -18.58 0.89 -9.55
CA SER A 15 -17.19 1.17 -9.18
C SER A 15 -17.04 2.55 -8.52
N SER A 16 -17.78 3.55 -8.96
CA SER A 16 -17.84 4.87 -8.31
C SER A 16 -18.30 4.75 -6.86
N GLU A 17 -19.34 3.97 -6.61
CA GLU A 17 -19.86 3.80 -5.26
C GLU A 17 -18.92 2.99 -4.35
N ALA A 18 -18.25 1.96 -4.88
CA ALA A 18 -17.24 1.20 -4.14
C ALA A 18 -16.06 2.09 -3.70
N ILE A 19 -15.60 3.01 -4.58
CA ILE A 19 -14.53 3.96 -4.25
C ILE A 19 -15.01 5.01 -3.24
N LEU A 20 -16.22 5.56 -3.43
CA LEU A 20 -16.75 6.60 -2.55
C LEU A 20 -16.98 6.08 -1.12
N ARG A 21 -17.59 4.90 -0.99
CA ARG A 21 -17.85 4.27 0.32
C ARG A 21 -16.59 3.73 0.97
N GLY A 22 -15.70 3.12 0.19
CA GLY A 22 -14.47 2.48 0.66
C GLY A 22 -14.69 1.15 1.41
N LEU A 23 -15.78 1.03 2.17
CA LEU A 23 -16.16 -0.14 2.97
C LEU A 23 -17.63 -0.47 2.73
N ALA A 24 -17.98 -1.75 2.72
CA ALA A 24 -19.36 -2.18 2.62
C ALA A 24 -20.10 -2.02 3.97
N PRO A 25 -21.45 -1.85 3.97
CA PRO A 25 -22.22 -1.62 5.18
C PRO A 25 -22.14 -2.75 6.22
N ASP A 26 -21.89 -3.98 5.75
CA ASP A 26 -21.69 -5.17 6.59
C ASP A 26 -20.25 -5.30 7.15
N GLY A 27 -19.40 -4.30 6.90
CA GLY A 27 -18.00 -4.29 7.27
C GLY A 27 -17.10 -5.12 6.34
N GLY A 28 -17.65 -5.70 5.28
CA GLY A 28 -16.91 -6.39 4.22
C GLY A 28 -16.20 -5.43 3.27
N LEU A 29 -15.33 -5.97 2.43
CA LEU A 29 -14.59 -5.20 1.44
C LEU A 29 -15.24 -5.35 0.06
N PHE A 30 -15.20 -4.29 -0.75
CA PHE A 30 -15.67 -4.37 -2.12
C PHE A 30 -14.67 -5.11 -3.01
N VAL A 31 -15.18 -6.05 -3.81
CA VAL A 31 -14.44 -6.81 -4.82
C VAL A 31 -15.19 -6.76 -6.15
N PRO A 32 -14.52 -6.76 -7.31
CA PRO A 32 -15.18 -6.83 -8.60
C PRO A 32 -15.85 -8.21 -8.78
N THR A 33 -16.98 -8.24 -9.44
CA THR A 33 -17.74 -9.48 -9.71
C THR A 33 -17.11 -10.36 -10.80
N ALA A 34 -16.13 -9.84 -11.53
CA ALA A 34 -15.36 -10.57 -12.54
C ALA A 34 -13.97 -9.94 -12.71
N PHE A 35 -13.03 -10.69 -13.27
CA PHE A 35 -11.73 -10.17 -13.68
C PHE A 35 -11.77 -9.81 -15.17
N PRO A 36 -11.42 -8.56 -15.55
CA PRO A 36 -11.26 -8.21 -16.95
C PRO A 36 -10.08 -8.98 -17.54
N LYS A 37 -10.19 -9.39 -18.80
CA LYS A 37 -9.09 -10.02 -19.52
C LYS A 37 -8.16 -8.96 -20.09
N ALA A 38 -6.85 -9.12 -19.88
CA ALA A 38 -5.84 -8.23 -20.45
C ALA A 38 -5.50 -8.62 -21.90
N GLU A 39 -5.41 -7.62 -22.77
CA GLU A 39 -4.95 -7.80 -24.15
C GLU A 39 -3.43 -7.56 -24.20
N LEU A 40 -2.65 -8.56 -23.73
CA LEU A 40 -1.22 -8.43 -23.45
C LEU A 40 -0.40 -7.97 -24.65
N GLU A 41 -0.72 -8.48 -25.88
CA GLU A 41 -0.03 -8.10 -27.10
C GLU A 41 -0.21 -6.62 -27.45
N ASP A 42 -1.41 -6.09 -27.22
CA ASP A 42 -1.73 -4.69 -27.49
C ASP A 42 -1.16 -3.75 -26.40
N TRP A 43 -0.92 -4.27 -25.20
CA TRP A 43 -0.49 -3.48 -24.05
C TRP A 43 1.02 -3.40 -23.85
N LYS A 44 1.79 -4.32 -24.46
CA LYS A 44 3.23 -4.50 -24.18
C LYS A 44 4.11 -3.28 -24.45
N SER A 45 3.70 -2.41 -25.39
CA SER A 45 4.44 -1.20 -25.78
C SER A 45 3.88 0.10 -25.21
N LEU A 46 2.83 0.01 -24.38
CA LEU A 46 2.22 1.19 -23.78
C LEU A 46 3.14 1.82 -22.74
N SER A 47 3.12 3.15 -22.67
CA SER A 47 3.70 3.89 -21.55
C SER A 47 2.96 3.57 -20.26
N TYR A 48 3.57 3.88 -19.09
CA TYR A 48 2.93 3.61 -17.80
C TYR A 48 1.54 4.27 -17.65
N PRO A 49 1.31 5.55 -18.02
CA PRO A 49 -0.02 6.17 -17.97
C PRO A 49 -1.05 5.53 -18.91
N GLU A 50 -0.65 5.16 -20.13
CA GLU A 50 -1.53 4.49 -21.08
C GLU A 50 -1.93 3.10 -20.59
N LEU A 51 -0.98 2.35 -20.04
CA LEU A 51 -1.25 1.06 -19.41
C LEU A 51 -2.18 1.21 -18.20
N ALA A 52 -1.96 2.24 -17.39
CA ALA A 52 -2.83 2.55 -16.25
C ALA A 52 -4.27 2.82 -16.72
N GLN A 53 -4.46 3.60 -17.79
CA GLN A 53 -5.78 3.82 -18.39
C GLN A 53 -6.47 2.50 -18.75
N LYS A 54 -5.75 1.58 -19.41
CA LYS A 54 -6.31 0.28 -19.84
C LYS A 54 -6.73 -0.59 -18.66
N VAL A 55 -5.86 -0.73 -17.65
CA VAL A 55 -6.16 -1.50 -16.45
C VAL A 55 -7.33 -0.89 -15.67
N LEU A 56 -7.32 0.41 -15.46
CA LEU A 56 -8.39 1.12 -14.76
C LEU A 56 -9.72 0.99 -15.46
N ALA A 57 -9.77 1.20 -16.80
CA ALA A 57 -11.00 1.09 -17.60
C ALA A 57 -11.63 -0.30 -17.53
N GLY A 58 -10.83 -1.37 -17.36
CA GLY A 58 -11.33 -2.72 -17.17
C GLY A 58 -12.18 -2.89 -15.90
N PHE A 59 -11.84 -2.18 -14.83
CA PHE A 59 -12.55 -2.26 -13.54
C PHE A 59 -13.52 -1.10 -13.31
N LEU A 60 -13.17 0.11 -13.72
CA LEU A 60 -13.92 1.34 -13.46
C LEU A 60 -14.83 1.71 -14.64
N THR A 61 -15.79 0.80 -14.96
CA THR A 61 -16.59 0.87 -16.18
C THR A 61 -17.66 1.97 -16.20
N ASP A 62 -17.92 2.63 -15.08
CA ASP A 62 -18.79 3.81 -14.95
C ASP A 62 -17.99 5.14 -14.93
N TYR A 63 -16.66 5.07 -15.20
CA TYR A 63 -15.83 6.23 -15.46
C TYR A 63 -15.60 6.42 -16.96
N ASP A 64 -15.55 7.67 -17.38
CA ASP A 64 -15.15 8.00 -18.75
C ASP A 64 -13.70 7.60 -19.02
N SER A 65 -13.43 6.93 -20.15
CA SER A 65 -12.08 6.43 -20.48
C SER A 65 -11.08 7.56 -20.74
N ALA A 66 -11.52 8.71 -21.29
CA ALA A 66 -10.66 9.87 -21.48
C ALA A 66 -10.24 10.46 -20.13
N PHE A 67 -11.21 10.59 -19.20
CA PHE A 67 -10.89 11.01 -17.82
C PHE A 67 -9.85 10.10 -17.16
N LEU A 68 -9.98 8.76 -17.30
CA LEU A 68 -9.02 7.83 -16.73
C LEU A 68 -7.60 8.02 -17.30
N GLY A 69 -7.50 8.29 -18.61
CA GLY A 69 -6.23 8.61 -19.28
C GLY A 69 -5.61 9.92 -18.78
N GLU A 70 -6.41 10.98 -18.69
CA GLU A 70 -5.98 12.28 -18.17
C GLU A 70 -5.53 12.18 -16.71
N ALA A 71 -6.29 11.49 -15.87
CA ALA A 71 -5.96 11.27 -14.46
C ALA A 71 -4.66 10.46 -14.30
N ALA A 72 -4.45 9.43 -15.11
CA ALA A 72 -3.23 8.64 -15.12
C ALA A 72 -2.02 9.46 -15.57
N ALA A 73 -2.15 10.23 -16.66
CA ALA A 73 -1.08 11.11 -17.16
C ALA A 73 -0.70 12.17 -16.12
N ALA A 74 -1.69 12.87 -15.56
CA ALA A 74 -1.49 13.88 -14.52
C ALA A 74 -0.92 13.30 -13.19
N THR A 75 -0.96 11.98 -13.02
CA THR A 75 -0.42 11.33 -11.83
C THR A 75 0.99 10.80 -12.06
N TYR A 76 1.26 10.14 -13.21
CA TYR A 76 2.46 9.33 -13.35
C TYR A 76 3.56 9.93 -14.24
N VAL A 77 3.30 11.04 -14.95
CA VAL A 77 4.31 11.63 -15.82
C VAL A 77 5.32 12.43 -15.01
N ASP A 78 4.90 13.55 -14.42
CA ASP A 78 5.84 14.48 -13.78
C ASP A 78 6.22 14.06 -12.35
N ALA A 79 5.24 13.60 -11.56
CA ALA A 79 5.45 13.30 -10.15
C ALA A 79 6.42 12.11 -9.89
N PHE A 80 6.62 11.25 -10.89
CA PHE A 80 7.55 10.12 -10.81
C PHE A 80 8.85 10.33 -11.61
N ALA A 81 9.06 11.53 -12.15
CA ALA A 81 10.28 11.90 -12.90
C ALA A 81 10.65 10.88 -14.00
N GLY A 82 9.66 10.33 -14.70
CA GLY A 82 9.84 9.30 -15.75
C GLY A 82 10.18 7.90 -15.23
N LYS A 83 10.15 7.66 -13.93
CA LYS A 83 10.51 6.38 -13.30
C LYS A 83 9.31 5.60 -12.74
N ALA A 84 8.09 5.87 -13.18
CA ALA A 84 6.94 5.06 -12.82
C ALA A 84 7.14 3.61 -13.29
N GLY A 85 7.14 2.66 -12.35
CA GLY A 85 7.36 1.24 -12.64
C GLY A 85 8.80 0.87 -13.02
N TYR A 86 9.80 1.64 -12.57
CA TYR A 86 11.20 1.41 -12.90
C TYR A 86 11.67 0.02 -12.42
N VAL A 87 12.23 -0.77 -13.36
CA VAL A 87 12.77 -2.10 -13.09
C VAL A 87 14.29 -2.06 -13.25
N GLN A 88 14.99 -2.53 -12.22
CA GLN A 88 16.44 -2.67 -12.21
C GLN A 88 16.84 -4.14 -12.04
N LYS A 89 17.83 -4.60 -12.81
CA LYS A 89 18.49 -5.88 -12.58
C LYS A 89 19.38 -5.74 -11.35
N VAL A 90 19.22 -6.65 -10.39
CA VAL A 90 20.10 -6.76 -9.21
C VAL A 90 21.23 -7.71 -9.54
N HIS A 91 20.91 -8.96 -9.87
CA HIS A 91 21.83 -9.92 -10.45
C HIS A 91 21.09 -10.91 -11.35
N ASP A 92 21.73 -11.98 -11.83
CA ASP A 92 21.09 -12.90 -12.76
C ASP A 92 19.85 -13.57 -12.19
N GLY A 93 18.73 -13.36 -12.89
CA GLY A 93 17.41 -13.87 -12.52
C GLY A 93 16.75 -13.15 -11.33
N LEU A 94 17.37 -12.11 -10.77
CA LEU A 94 16.78 -11.29 -9.70
C LEU A 94 16.71 -9.82 -10.11
N TYR A 95 15.53 -9.25 -9.98
CA TYR A 95 15.22 -7.88 -10.37
C TYR A 95 14.53 -7.13 -9.23
N SER A 96 14.68 -5.82 -9.20
CA SER A 96 13.95 -4.92 -8.30
C SER A 96 12.96 -4.08 -9.09
N LEU A 97 11.72 -4.03 -8.64
CA LEU A 97 10.72 -3.07 -9.09
C LEU A 97 10.68 -1.91 -8.10
N GLU A 98 11.30 -0.79 -8.46
CA GLU A 98 11.40 0.38 -7.58
C GLU A 98 10.14 1.23 -7.63
N LEU A 99 9.37 1.18 -6.57
CA LEU A 99 8.07 1.85 -6.45
C LEU A 99 8.13 3.17 -5.65
N TRP A 100 9.31 3.65 -5.32
CA TRP A 100 9.53 4.79 -4.43
C TRP A 100 9.97 6.09 -5.13
N HIS A 101 9.91 6.15 -6.45
CA HIS A 101 10.25 7.35 -7.22
C HIS A 101 9.15 8.42 -7.25
N GLY A 102 8.04 8.19 -6.56
CA GLY A 102 6.97 9.16 -6.41
C GLY A 102 7.27 10.27 -5.40
N PRO A 103 6.37 11.25 -5.24
CA PRO A 103 6.60 12.49 -4.48
C PRO A 103 6.88 12.25 -3.00
N THR A 104 6.42 11.14 -2.41
CA THR A 104 6.63 10.85 -0.99
C THR A 104 7.61 9.71 -0.72
N CYS A 105 8.26 9.22 -1.76
CA CYS A 105 9.29 8.19 -1.72
C CYS A 105 8.81 6.85 -1.14
N ALA A 106 7.57 6.45 -1.44
CA ALA A 106 7.00 5.15 -1.09
C ALA A 106 6.01 4.67 -2.16
N PHE A 107 5.84 3.33 -2.30
CA PHE A 107 4.92 2.72 -3.27
C PHE A 107 3.48 3.21 -3.16
N LYS A 108 3.12 3.70 -1.98
CA LYS A 108 1.78 4.24 -1.69
C LYS A 108 1.39 5.40 -2.59
N ASP A 109 2.38 6.09 -3.18
CA ASP A 109 2.17 7.16 -4.16
C ASP A 109 1.41 6.68 -5.40
N TYR A 110 1.65 5.44 -5.87
CA TYR A 110 0.95 4.91 -7.06
C TYR A 110 -0.57 4.94 -6.92
N ALA A 111 -1.05 4.68 -5.73
CA ALA A 111 -2.48 4.73 -5.46
C ALA A 111 -2.93 6.09 -4.91
N LEU A 112 -2.20 6.68 -3.98
CA LEU A 112 -2.66 7.88 -3.25
C LEU A 112 -2.50 9.18 -4.04
N GLN A 113 -1.73 9.20 -5.13
CA GLN A 113 -1.73 10.35 -6.05
C GLN A 113 -2.84 10.25 -7.12
N LEU A 114 -3.40 9.05 -7.37
CA LEU A 114 -4.49 8.83 -8.32
C LEU A 114 -5.88 8.78 -7.65
N MET A 115 -6.00 8.07 -6.53
CA MET A 115 -7.27 7.84 -5.83
C MET A 115 -8.06 9.13 -5.54
N PRO A 116 -7.45 10.26 -5.15
CA PRO A 116 -8.18 11.52 -4.95
C PRO A 116 -8.94 11.98 -6.20
N LYS A 117 -8.33 11.85 -7.38
CA LYS A 117 -8.96 12.19 -8.67
C LYS A 117 -10.15 11.25 -8.97
N LEU A 118 -9.95 9.94 -8.71
CA LEU A 118 -11.02 8.94 -8.84
C LEU A 118 -12.17 9.22 -7.86
N LEU A 119 -11.90 9.63 -6.63
CA LEU A 119 -12.91 9.96 -5.63
C LEU A 119 -13.74 11.19 -6.05
N VAL A 120 -13.08 12.26 -6.51
CA VAL A 120 -13.77 13.45 -7.01
C VAL A 120 -14.67 13.10 -8.20
N GLN A 121 -14.18 12.26 -9.13
CA GLN A 121 -14.98 11.83 -10.26
C GLN A 121 -16.12 10.89 -9.84
N ALA A 122 -15.92 10.01 -8.85
CA ALA A 122 -16.97 9.16 -8.29
C ALA A 122 -18.14 10.00 -7.76
N LYS A 123 -17.84 11.08 -7.04
CA LYS A 123 -18.86 12.02 -6.55
C LYS A 123 -19.67 12.63 -7.70
N LYS A 124 -18.99 13.06 -8.78
CA LYS A 124 -19.67 13.59 -9.97
C LYS A 124 -20.56 12.55 -10.62
N ASN A 125 -20.06 11.32 -10.82
CA ASN A 125 -20.82 10.22 -11.42
C ASN A 125 -22.09 9.88 -10.63
N LEU A 126 -22.04 10.05 -9.30
CA LEU A 126 -23.14 9.74 -8.38
C LEU A 126 -24.00 10.98 -8.02
N GLY A 127 -23.70 12.15 -8.59
CA GLY A 127 -24.42 13.39 -8.28
C GLY A 127 -24.26 13.85 -6.81
N ARG A 128 -23.16 13.50 -6.15
CA ARG A 128 -22.87 13.83 -4.74
C ARG A 128 -22.18 15.18 -4.63
N THR A 129 -22.66 16.04 -3.74
CA THR A 129 -22.19 17.42 -3.59
C THR A 129 -21.62 17.75 -2.21
N GLU A 130 -21.85 16.89 -1.22
CA GLU A 130 -21.32 17.05 0.13
C GLU A 130 -19.78 17.10 0.16
N THR A 131 -19.18 17.80 1.11
CA THR A 131 -17.74 17.71 1.36
C THR A 131 -17.40 16.31 1.88
N THR A 132 -16.34 15.69 1.35
CA THR A 132 -15.85 14.40 1.85
C THR A 132 -14.68 14.64 2.78
N ARG A 133 -14.82 14.27 4.05
CA ARG A 133 -13.76 14.32 5.04
C ARG A 133 -13.09 12.95 5.14
N ILE A 134 -11.80 12.92 4.82
CA ILE A 134 -10.96 11.72 4.84
C ILE A 134 -10.25 11.64 6.17
N LEU A 135 -10.51 10.60 6.96
CA LEU A 135 -9.78 10.32 8.19
C LEU A 135 -8.75 9.21 7.95
N VAL A 136 -7.51 9.45 8.35
CA VAL A 136 -6.38 8.51 8.18
C VAL A 136 -5.64 8.33 9.49
N ALA A 137 -5.64 7.11 10.03
CA ALA A 137 -4.66 6.70 11.02
C ALA A 137 -3.45 6.09 10.30
N THR A 138 -2.23 6.48 10.69
CA THR A 138 -1.01 6.08 9.99
C THR A 138 0.18 5.92 10.92
N SER A 139 1.12 5.04 10.56
CA SER A 139 2.46 4.98 11.15
C SER A 139 3.48 5.89 10.44
N GLY A 140 3.08 6.59 9.35
CA GLY A 140 3.95 7.52 8.60
C GLY A 140 3.61 7.60 7.12
N ASP A 141 4.05 6.63 6.33
CA ASP A 141 4.01 6.68 4.85
C ASP A 141 2.62 6.87 4.23
N THR A 142 1.61 6.18 4.75
CA THR A 142 0.24 6.30 4.22
C THR A 142 -0.31 7.70 4.46
N GLY A 143 -0.06 8.26 5.66
CA GLY A 143 -0.50 9.62 5.99
C GLY A 143 0.12 10.65 5.06
N LYS A 144 1.45 10.59 4.88
CA LYS A 144 2.13 11.54 3.98
C LYS A 144 1.65 11.41 2.54
N ALA A 145 1.55 10.20 2.01
CA ALA A 145 1.11 10.00 0.63
C ALA A 145 -0.35 10.47 0.41
N ALA A 146 -1.23 10.24 1.41
CA ALA A 146 -2.61 10.74 1.38
C ALA A 146 -2.64 12.27 1.44
N LEU A 147 -1.93 12.89 2.38
CA LEU A 147 -1.85 14.36 2.47
C LEU A 147 -1.40 14.98 1.15
N ALA A 148 -0.34 14.45 0.52
CA ALA A 148 0.16 14.95 -0.75
C ALA A 148 -0.87 14.83 -1.89
N GLY A 149 -1.61 13.72 -1.94
CA GLY A 149 -2.59 13.48 -3.00
C GLY A 149 -3.90 14.26 -2.83
N TYR A 150 -4.35 14.48 -1.60
CA TYR A 150 -5.63 15.17 -1.31
C TYR A 150 -5.48 16.68 -1.08
N ALA A 151 -4.26 17.20 -0.88
CA ALA A 151 -4.03 18.62 -0.66
C ALA A 151 -4.55 19.49 -1.80
N GLY A 152 -5.29 20.54 -1.47
CA GLY A 152 -5.82 21.53 -2.42
C GLY A 152 -6.99 21.06 -3.27
N LEU A 153 -7.54 19.86 -3.06
CA LEU A 153 -8.70 19.38 -3.82
C LEU A 153 -10.02 20.00 -3.29
N PRO A 154 -10.85 20.58 -4.17
CA PRO A 154 -12.12 21.16 -3.75
C PRO A 154 -13.11 20.09 -3.29
N GLY A 155 -13.88 20.40 -2.23
CA GLY A 155 -14.88 19.49 -1.66
C GLY A 155 -14.30 18.24 -0.98
N ILE A 156 -13.00 18.28 -0.64
CA ILE A 156 -12.32 17.26 0.14
C ILE A 156 -11.62 17.94 1.33
N GLU A 157 -11.70 17.33 2.48
CA GLU A 157 -10.90 17.62 3.67
C GLU A 157 -10.15 16.36 4.07
N ILE A 158 -8.93 16.49 4.56
CA ILE A 158 -8.15 15.34 5.04
C ILE A 158 -7.56 15.62 6.42
N GLU A 159 -7.75 14.66 7.31
CA GLU A 159 -7.22 14.68 8.66
C GLU A 159 -6.38 13.42 8.91
N VAL A 160 -5.14 13.64 9.32
CA VAL A 160 -4.19 12.54 9.58
C VAL A 160 -3.84 12.51 11.05
N PHE A 161 -3.94 11.32 11.62
CA PHE A 161 -3.60 11.00 13.01
C PHE A 161 -2.43 10.03 13.01
N TYR A 162 -1.31 10.41 13.65
CA TYR A 162 -0.12 9.57 13.73
C TYR A 162 0.38 9.50 15.18
N PRO A 163 1.02 8.38 15.63
CA PRO A 163 1.55 8.28 16.97
C PRO A 163 2.70 9.27 17.19
N ASP A 164 2.66 10.04 18.28
CA ASP A 164 3.72 10.98 18.64
C ASP A 164 5.06 10.25 18.85
N ALA A 165 5.02 9.05 19.44
CA ALA A 165 6.17 8.19 19.63
C ALA A 165 6.19 7.04 18.59
N GLY A 166 7.29 6.93 17.82
CA GLY A 166 7.51 5.78 16.93
C GLY A 166 7.44 6.06 15.44
N THR A 167 7.19 7.31 15.05
CA THR A 167 7.35 7.79 13.68
C THR A 167 8.77 8.37 13.52
N SER A 168 9.48 8.07 12.40
CA SER A 168 10.81 8.66 12.16
C SER A 168 10.73 10.19 12.00
N GLU A 169 11.84 10.89 12.24
CA GLU A 169 11.93 12.34 12.06
C GLU A 169 11.51 12.74 10.64
N ILE A 170 11.97 12.00 9.63
CA ILE A 170 11.64 12.22 8.23
C ILE A 170 10.13 12.07 8.00
N GLN A 171 9.53 10.98 8.44
CA GLN A 171 8.09 10.74 8.25
C GLN A 171 7.24 11.78 8.98
N ARG A 172 7.62 12.15 10.20
CA ARG A 172 6.96 13.22 10.96
C ARG A 172 7.00 14.55 10.21
N LEU A 173 8.18 14.97 9.74
CA LEU A 173 8.33 16.21 8.99
C LEU A 173 7.61 16.17 7.65
N GLN A 174 7.62 15.04 6.95
CA GLN A 174 6.83 14.88 5.73
C GLN A 174 5.35 15.23 5.94
N MET A 175 4.77 14.88 7.09
CA MET A 175 3.38 15.20 7.43
C MET A 175 3.24 16.62 8.01
N ALA A 176 4.09 16.98 8.95
CA ALA A 176 4.00 18.24 9.70
C ALA A 176 4.27 19.48 8.84
N THR A 177 4.97 19.35 7.72
CA THR A 177 5.26 20.44 6.78
C THR A 177 4.31 20.49 5.57
N GLN A 178 3.33 19.57 5.49
CA GLN A 178 2.43 19.48 4.32
C GLN A 178 1.67 20.79 4.09
N ALA A 179 1.75 21.32 2.89
CA ALA A 179 0.98 22.47 2.44
C ALA A 179 -0.46 22.08 2.04
N GLY A 180 -1.36 23.06 2.06
CA GLY A 180 -2.77 22.91 1.70
C GLY A 180 -3.69 23.47 2.80
N ASP A 181 -4.82 24.05 2.41
CA ASP A 181 -5.77 24.66 3.36
C ASP A 181 -6.83 23.64 3.83
N ASN A 182 -6.95 22.52 3.11
CA ASN A 182 -7.89 21.45 3.39
C ASN A 182 -7.24 20.27 4.13
N VAL A 183 -6.03 20.44 4.69
CA VAL A 183 -5.30 19.38 5.39
C VAL A 183 -5.15 19.71 6.87
N SER A 184 -5.30 18.69 7.71
CA SER A 184 -5.06 18.75 9.16
C SER A 184 -4.23 17.55 9.60
N VAL A 185 -3.29 17.75 10.52
CA VAL A 185 -2.40 16.69 11.02
C VAL A 185 -2.29 16.79 12.53
N TYR A 186 -2.50 15.67 13.21
CA TYR A 186 -2.45 15.57 14.66
C TYR A 186 -1.52 14.44 15.09
N ALA A 187 -0.58 14.75 15.97
CA ALA A 187 0.13 13.73 16.73
C ALA A 187 -0.78 13.22 17.87
N VAL A 188 -0.80 11.91 18.07
CA VAL A 188 -1.61 11.26 19.11
C VAL A 188 -0.68 10.79 20.23
N ASN A 189 -0.97 11.19 21.47
CA ASN A 189 -0.24 10.72 22.65
C ASN A 189 -0.57 9.24 22.90
N GLY A 190 0.15 8.36 22.22
CA GLY A 190 -0.09 6.91 22.22
C GLY A 190 0.66 6.22 21.09
N ASN A 191 0.30 4.98 20.82
CA ASN A 191 0.85 4.19 19.73
C ASN A 191 -0.08 4.20 18.49
N PHE A 192 0.32 3.46 17.44
CA PHE A 192 -0.48 3.37 16.20
C PHE A 192 -1.87 2.75 16.43
N ASP A 193 -1.99 1.77 17.32
CA ASP A 193 -3.27 1.12 17.62
C ASP A 193 -4.24 2.09 18.32
N ASP A 194 -3.73 3.00 19.15
CA ASP A 194 -4.52 4.05 19.80
C ASP A 194 -5.10 5.01 18.75
N ALA A 195 -4.28 5.48 17.80
CA ALA A 195 -4.72 6.34 16.71
C ALA A 195 -5.75 5.61 15.82
N GLN A 196 -5.48 4.36 15.44
CA GLN A 196 -6.36 3.57 14.59
C GLN A 196 -7.69 3.26 15.29
N THR A 197 -7.67 2.93 16.57
CA THR A 197 -8.87 2.68 17.37
C THR A 197 -9.70 3.94 17.51
N GLY A 198 -9.07 5.09 17.75
CA GLY A 198 -9.73 6.38 17.80
C GLY A 198 -10.48 6.69 16.50
N VAL A 199 -9.80 6.58 15.36
CA VAL A 199 -10.42 6.79 14.03
C VAL A 199 -11.56 5.79 13.77
N LYS A 200 -11.39 4.50 14.10
CA LYS A 200 -12.46 3.51 13.94
C LYS A 200 -13.69 3.83 14.78
N ARG A 201 -13.50 4.35 16.01
CA ARG A 201 -14.62 4.80 16.86
C ARG A 201 -15.38 5.95 16.22
N VAL A 202 -14.71 6.91 15.60
CA VAL A 202 -15.35 8.01 14.86
C VAL A 202 -16.22 7.48 13.74
N PHE A 203 -15.74 6.52 12.93
CA PHE A 203 -16.54 5.89 11.87
C PHE A 203 -17.74 5.10 12.39
N GLY A 204 -17.65 4.53 13.58
CA GLY A 204 -18.73 3.76 14.20
C GLY A 204 -19.72 4.59 15.05
N ASP A 205 -19.47 5.89 15.22
CA ASP A 205 -20.29 6.78 16.06
C ASP A 205 -21.39 7.46 15.22
N ALA A 206 -22.62 6.98 15.33
CA ALA A 206 -23.78 7.52 14.63
C ALA A 206 -23.98 9.02 14.93
N SER A 207 -23.66 9.50 16.15
CA SER A 207 -23.81 10.91 16.50
C SER A 207 -22.83 11.82 15.75
N VAL A 208 -21.64 11.31 15.44
CA VAL A 208 -20.67 12.02 14.59
C VAL A 208 -21.19 12.10 13.16
N ALA A 209 -21.71 10.99 12.62
CA ALA A 209 -22.26 10.96 11.27
C ALA A 209 -23.43 11.96 11.13
N GLU A 210 -24.37 12.00 12.09
CA GLU A 210 -25.49 12.94 12.10
C GLU A 210 -25.04 14.41 12.21
N GLU A 211 -24.01 14.70 12.99
CA GLU A 211 -23.49 16.06 13.15
C GLU A 211 -22.80 16.54 11.88
N LEU A 212 -22.02 15.69 11.23
CA LEU A 212 -21.37 16.01 9.96
C LEU A 212 -22.37 16.14 8.82
N GLU A 213 -23.41 15.29 8.79
CA GLU A 213 -24.48 15.39 7.78
C GLU A 213 -25.21 16.74 7.83
N LYS A 214 -25.48 17.29 9.03
CA LYS A 214 -26.05 18.65 9.18
C LYS A 214 -25.17 19.74 8.57
N ARG A 215 -23.87 19.49 8.46
CA ARG A 215 -22.88 20.39 7.84
C ARG A 215 -22.61 20.06 6.38
N ASN A 216 -23.37 19.14 5.80
CA ASN A 216 -23.17 18.60 4.45
C ASN A 216 -21.78 18.00 4.26
N ILE A 217 -21.31 17.23 5.26
CA ILE A 217 -20.03 16.53 5.26
C ILE A 217 -20.27 15.02 5.38
N CYS A 218 -19.60 14.22 4.57
CA CYS A 218 -19.56 12.76 4.72
C CYS A 218 -18.15 12.27 5.04
N LEU A 219 -18.06 11.19 5.82
CA LEU A 219 -16.77 10.55 6.13
C LEU A 219 -16.37 9.55 5.05
N SER A 220 -15.07 9.47 4.77
CA SER A 220 -14.47 8.42 3.97
C SER A 220 -13.05 8.12 4.48
N SER A 221 -12.44 7.04 3.96
CA SER A 221 -11.10 6.61 4.36
C SER A 221 -10.19 6.42 3.16
N ALA A 222 -8.95 6.87 3.30
CA ALA A 222 -7.88 6.61 2.34
C ALA A 222 -7.03 5.37 2.70
N ASN A 223 -7.48 4.52 3.62
CA ASN A 223 -6.77 3.31 4.01
C ASN A 223 -6.78 2.24 2.89
N SER A 224 -5.94 1.23 3.02
CA SER A 224 -5.75 0.17 1.99
C SER A 224 -7.00 -0.67 1.70
N ILE A 225 -8.03 -0.59 2.54
CA ILE A 225 -9.32 -1.27 2.35
C ILE A 225 -10.14 -0.70 1.19
N ASN A 226 -9.92 0.56 0.79
CA ASN A 226 -10.63 1.18 -0.33
C ASN A 226 -10.15 0.59 -1.66
N TRP A 227 -11.09 0.25 -2.55
CA TRP A 227 -10.79 -0.27 -3.89
C TRP A 227 -9.91 0.68 -4.70
N GLY A 228 -10.12 1.98 -4.58
CA GLY A 228 -9.30 3.02 -5.22
C GLY A 228 -7.82 2.99 -4.81
N ARG A 229 -7.49 2.30 -3.70
CA ARG A 229 -6.10 2.04 -3.27
C ARG A 229 -5.53 0.80 -3.92
N LEU A 230 -6.35 -0.19 -4.28
CA LEU A 230 -5.89 -1.47 -4.82
C LEU A 230 -5.73 -1.41 -6.34
N VAL A 231 -6.73 -0.89 -7.06
CA VAL A 231 -6.75 -0.98 -8.53
C VAL A 231 -5.53 -0.33 -9.21
N PRO A 232 -4.98 0.82 -8.76
CA PRO A 232 -3.79 1.40 -9.39
C PRO A 232 -2.53 0.55 -9.25
N GLN A 233 -2.49 -0.30 -8.23
CA GLN A 233 -1.33 -1.16 -7.96
C GLN A 233 -1.24 -2.36 -8.92
N ILE A 234 -2.32 -2.72 -9.59
CA ILE A 234 -2.32 -3.79 -10.60
C ILE A 234 -1.40 -3.43 -11.77
N VAL A 235 -1.32 -2.14 -12.10
CA VAL A 235 -0.61 -1.61 -13.29
C VAL A 235 0.89 -1.95 -13.27
N TYR A 236 1.57 -1.77 -12.14
CA TYR A 236 3.02 -1.93 -12.11
C TYR A 236 3.47 -3.39 -12.25
N TYR A 237 2.63 -4.40 -11.97
CA TYR A 237 2.93 -5.79 -12.27
C TYR A 237 2.98 -6.05 -13.78
N PHE A 238 1.99 -5.53 -14.53
CA PHE A 238 2.00 -5.59 -16.00
C PHE A 238 3.21 -4.86 -16.56
N TYR A 239 3.45 -3.63 -16.08
CA TYR A 239 4.54 -2.81 -16.58
C TYR A 239 5.90 -3.45 -16.34
N ALA A 240 6.14 -3.99 -15.15
CA ALA A 240 7.38 -4.69 -14.82
C ALA A 240 7.60 -5.89 -15.74
N TYR A 241 6.57 -6.71 -15.96
CA TYR A 241 6.66 -7.84 -16.88
C TYR A 241 7.04 -7.40 -18.29
N PHE A 242 6.37 -6.39 -18.85
CA PHE A 242 6.64 -5.89 -20.19
C PHE A 242 8.05 -5.31 -20.31
N ARG A 243 8.53 -4.59 -19.29
CA ARG A 243 9.93 -4.08 -19.29
C ARG A 243 10.96 -5.21 -19.26
N LEU A 244 10.73 -6.27 -18.50
CA LEU A 244 11.62 -7.44 -18.49
C LEU A 244 11.67 -8.15 -19.85
N VAL A 245 10.54 -8.27 -20.51
CA VAL A 245 10.48 -8.85 -21.86
C VAL A 245 11.17 -7.94 -22.89
N GLU A 246 10.90 -6.65 -22.87
CA GLU A 246 11.54 -5.67 -23.76
C GLU A 246 13.05 -5.64 -23.62
N GLN A 247 13.55 -5.77 -22.39
CA GLN A 247 14.99 -5.82 -22.07
C GLN A 247 15.64 -7.18 -22.41
N GLY A 248 14.86 -8.16 -22.88
CA GLY A 248 15.34 -9.51 -23.18
C GLY A 248 15.69 -10.36 -21.96
N ASN A 249 15.26 -9.93 -20.76
CA ASN A 249 15.51 -10.65 -19.50
C ASN A 249 14.54 -11.82 -19.29
N VAL A 250 13.38 -11.77 -19.92
CA VAL A 250 12.29 -12.76 -19.84
C VAL A 250 11.74 -13.00 -21.22
N ALA A 251 11.51 -14.27 -21.58
CA ALA A 251 10.84 -14.59 -22.85
C ALA A 251 9.33 -14.28 -22.75
N TRP A 252 8.73 -13.90 -23.87
CA TRP A 252 7.28 -13.67 -23.93
C TRP A 252 6.50 -14.92 -23.50
N GLY A 253 5.56 -14.75 -22.56
CA GLY A 253 4.78 -15.85 -21.98
C GLY A 253 5.50 -16.64 -20.87
N GLN A 254 6.77 -16.39 -20.61
CA GLN A 254 7.48 -17.01 -19.49
C GLN A 254 6.96 -16.45 -18.17
N PRO A 255 6.57 -17.31 -17.20
CA PRO A 255 6.14 -16.85 -15.88
C PRO A 255 7.25 -16.14 -15.11
N VAL A 256 6.87 -15.09 -14.38
CA VAL A 256 7.74 -14.33 -13.47
C VAL A 256 7.18 -14.42 -12.06
N ASP A 257 8.04 -14.70 -11.09
CA ASP A 257 7.68 -14.67 -9.67
C ASP A 257 7.85 -13.24 -9.12
N PHE A 258 6.98 -12.85 -8.20
CA PHE A 258 7.05 -11.54 -7.53
C PHE A 258 7.13 -11.72 -6.02
N CYS A 259 8.18 -11.17 -5.40
CA CYS A 259 8.35 -11.16 -3.96
C CYS A 259 7.99 -9.78 -3.40
N VAL A 260 7.05 -9.76 -2.47
CA VAL A 260 6.41 -8.53 -1.99
C VAL A 260 6.57 -8.41 -0.48
N PRO A 261 7.22 -7.33 0.02
CA PRO A 261 7.20 -7.04 1.46
C PRO A 261 5.77 -6.72 1.87
N THR A 262 5.19 -7.57 2.71
CA THR A 262 3.74 -7.64 2.88
C THR A 262 3.30 -7.30 4.31
N GLY A 263 2.44 -6.30 4.44
CA GLY A 263 1.68 -5.98 5.65
C GLY A 263 0.18 -6.19 5.41
N ASN A 264 -0.53 -5.13 4.97
CA ASN A 264 -1.98 -5.16 4.76
C ASN A 264 -2.44 -5.93 3.50
N PHE A 265 -1.59 -6.69 2.87
CA PHE A 265 -1.86 -7.57 1.73
C PHE A 265 -2.36 -6.87 0.44
N GLY A 266 -2.41 -5.55 0.41
CA GLY A 266 -2.93 -4.81 -0.75
C GLY A 266 -2.06 -4.94 -1.98
N ASP A 267 -0.77 -4.74 -1.82
CA ASP A 267 0.23 -4.79 -2.87
C ASP A 267 0.29 -6.19 -3.53
N ILE A 268 0.56 -7.23 -2.75
CA ILE A 268 0.64 -8.60 -3.28
C ILE A 268 -0.69 -9.09 -3.87
N LEU A 269 -1.82 -8.62 -3.33
CA LEU A 269 -3.14 -8.91 -3.88
C LEU A 269 -3.33 -8.27 -5.27
N ALA A 270 -2.77 -7.09 -5.52
CA ALA A 270 -2.78 -6.49 -6.85
C ALA A 270 -2.05 -7.36 -7.88
N GLY A 271 -0.96 -8.04 -7.48
CA GLY A 271 -0.30 -9.07 -8.29
C GLY A 271 -1.20 -10.28 -8.57
N TYR A 272 -2.01 -10.69 -7.58
CA TYR A 272 -3.01 -11.74 -7.80
C TYR A 272 -4.08 -11.31 -8.82
N TYR A 273 -4.55 -10.06 -8.78
CA TYR A 273 -5.47 -9.53 -9.78
C TYR A 273 -4.83 -9.51 -11.17
N ALA A 274 -3.57 -9.06 -11.29
CA ALA A 274 -2.84 -9.11 -12.56
C ALA A 274 -2.75 -10.54 -13.12
N LYS A 275 -2.48 -11.54 -12.27
CA LYS A 275 -2.50 -12.96 -12.64
C LYS A 275 -3.87 -13.41 -13.14
N GLN A 276 -4.94 -13.03 -12.45
CA GLN A 276 -6.31 -13.38 -12.86
C GLN A 276 -6.72 -12.69 -14.17
N MET A 277 -6.15 -11.54 -14.51
CA MET A 277 -6.33 -10.86 -15.79
C MET A 277 -5.54 -11.52 -16.93
N GLY A 278 -4.67 -12.48 -16.66
CA GLY A 278 -3.91 -13.24 -17.65
C GLY A 278 -2.42 -12.88 -17.75
N LEU A 279 -1.88 -12.03 -16.86
CA LEU A 279 -0.44 -11.80 -16.81
C LEU A 279 0.30 -13.09 -16.43
N PRO A 280 1.41 -13.45 -17.11
CA PRO A 280 2.21 -14.63 -16.77
C PRO A 280 2.94 -14.45 -15.42
N VAL A 281 2.19 -14.56 -14.34
CA VAL A 281 2.71 -14.55 -12.96
C VAL A 281 2.87 -15.99 -12.48
N GLY A 282 4.07 -16.35 -12.06
CA GLY A 282 4.37 -17.61 -11.41
C GLY A 282 3.83 -17.63 -9.98
N LYS A 283 4.71 -17.52 -9.01
CA LYS A 283 4.36 -17.38 -7.58
C LYS A 283 4.36 -15.93 -7.15
N LEU A 284 3.43 -15.60 -6.26
CA LEU A 284 3.43 -14.39 -5.47
C LEU A 284 3.99 -14.74 -4.09
N VAL A 285 5.16 -14.22 -3.77
CA VAL A 285 5.88 -14.55 -2.54
C VAL A 285 5.56 -13.50 -1.49
N CYS A 286 4.84 -13.90 -0.46
CA CYS A 286 4.52 -13.05 0.69
C CYS A 286 5.72 -13.03 1.65
N ALA A 287 6.44 -11.93 1.67
CA ALA A 287 7.54 -11.72 2.61
C ALA A 287 7.03 -10.99 3.85
N SER A 288 7.20 -11.59 5.02
CA SER A 288 6.85 -11.04 6.33
C SER A 288 8.11 -10.65 7.10
N ASN A 289 8.02 -9.63 7.97
CA ASN A 289 9.03 -9.42 8.98
C ASN A 289 8.79 -10.33 10.21
N LYS A 290 9.31 -10.00 11.37
CA LYS A 290 9.11 -10.78 12.60
C LYS A 290 7.63 -10.94 12.99
N ASN A 291 6.75 -10.04 12.53
CA ASN A 291 5.29 -10.18 12.65
C ASN A 291 4.76 -11.08 11.53
N ASN A 292 5.06 -12.37 11.58
CA ASN A 292 4.93 -13.34 10.50
C ASN A 292 3.56 -14.04 10.40
N VAL A 293 2.47 -13.39 10.85
CA VAL A 293 1.11 -13.97 10.83
C VAL A 293 0.69 -14.47 9.44
N LEU A 294 1.04 -13.75 8.38
CA LEU A 294 0.71 -14.13 7.01
C LEU A 294 1.51 -15.35 6.54
N THR A 295 2.78 -15.43 6.92
CA THR A 295 3.64 -16.59 6.61
C THR A 295 3.07 -17.86 7.25
N ASP A 296 2.69 -17.80 8.52
CA ASP A 296 2.10 -18.94 9.21
C ASP A 296 0.73 -19.31 8.61
N PHE A 297 -0.10 -18.32 8.29
CA PHE A 297 -1.39 -18.54 7.65
C PHE A 297 -1.24 -19.24 6.29
N ILE A 298 -0.37 -18.78 5.41
CA ILE A 298 -0.18 -19.38 4.08
C ILE A 298 0.35 -20.82 4.20
N LYS A 299 1.16 -21.12 5.23
CA LYS A 299 1.67 -22.47 5.49
C LYS A 299 0.63 -23.43 6.06
N THR A 300 -0.21 -22.95 6.99
CA THR A 300 -1.05 -23.82 7.84
C THR A 300 -2.55 -23.70 7.58
N GLY A 301 -3.00 -22.61 6.95
CA GLY A 301 -4.42 -22.26 6.83
C GLY A 301 -5.02 -21.66 8.11
N THR A 302 -4.25 -21.53 9.18
CA THR A 302 -4.70 -20.93 10.43
C THR A 302 -4.14 -19.50 10.56
N TYR A 303 -5.05 -18.54 10.64
CA TYR A 303 -4.74 -17.15 10.95
C TYR A 303 -4.90 -16.91 12.44
N ASP A 304 -3.83 -16.61 13.15
CA ASP A 304 -3.84 -16.36 14.60
C ASP A 304 -3.19 -15.00 14.91
N ALA A 305 -4.04 -14.03 15.27
CA ALA A 305 -3.62 -12.67 15.65
C ALA A 305 -3.25 -12.57 17.15
N ARG A 306 -3.44 -13.63 17.95
CA ARG A 306 -3.16 -13.67 19.39
C ARG A 306 -1.70 -13.94 19.66
N ARG A 307 -0.85 -13.08 19.18
CA ARG A 307 0.60 -13.20 19.29
C ARG A 307 1.23 -11.89 19.74
N THR A 308 2.47 -11.95 20.17
CA THR A 308 3.23 -10.73 20.51
C THR A 308 3.41 -9.87 19.28
N PHE A 309 3.11 -8.58 19.42
CA PHE A 309 3.45 -7.56 18.43
C PHE A 309 4.92 -7.14 18.62
N TYR A 310 5.67 -7.12 17.53
CA TYR A 310 7.06 -6.67 17.50
C TYR A 310 7.17 -5.37 16.72
N LYS A 311 7.78 -4.36 17.35
CA LYS A 311 8.22 -3.17 16.63
C LYS A 311 9.53 -3.48 15.94
N THR A 312 9.59 -3.32 14.62
CA THR A 312 10.74 -3.67 13.77
C THR A 312 11.28 -2.45 13.03
N THR A 313 12.40 -2.64 12.32
CA THR A 313 12.97 -1.64 11.40
C THR A 313 12.18 -1.50 10.09
N SER A 314 11.19 -2.38 9.85
CA SER A 314 10.28 -2.33 8.69
C SER A 314 8.82 -2.05 9.09
N PRO A 315 8.52 -0.85 9.64
CA PRO A 315 7.27 -0.56 10.37
C PRO A 315 5.99 -0.66 9.52
N SER A 316 6.07 -0.52 8.19
CA SER A 316 4.89 -0.69 7.33
C SER A 316 4.41 -2.15 7.24
N MET A 317 5.21 -3.10 7.71
CA MET A 317 4.91 -4.54 7.79
C MET A 317 4.55 -4.97 9.22
N ASP A 318 4.62 -4.08 10.22
CA ASP A 318 4.26 -4.36 11.60
C ASP A 318 2.75 -4.42 11.75
N ILE A 319 2.18 -5.60 11.50
CA ILE A 319 0.74 -5.85 11.59
C ILE A 319 0.45 -7.21 12.24
N LEU A 320 -0.67 -7.30 12.93
CA LEU A 320 -1.26 -8.56 13.37
C LEU A 320 -2.57 -8.88 12.62
N ILE A 321 -3.21 -7.88 12.04
CA ILE A 321 -4.42 -8.05 11.22
C ILE A 321 -4.16 -7.46 9.84
N SER A 322 -4.17 -8.33 8.82
CA SER A 322 -3.93 -7.98 7.42
C SER A 322 -5.25 -7.77 6.69
N SER A 323 -5.59 -6.50 6.44
CA SER A 323 -6.94 -6.11 6.03
C SER A 323 -7.38 -6.63 4.66
N ASN A 324 -6.49 -6.70 3.65
CA ASN A 324 -6.89 -7.11 2.30
C ASN A 324 -6.84 -8.64 2.08
N LEU A 325 -6.36 -9.41 3.04
CA LEU A 325 -6.38 -10.88 2.96
C LEU A 325 -7.82 -11.38 2.77
N GLU A 326 -8.79 -10.69 3.35
CA GLU A 326 -10.23 -10.99 3.19
C GLU A 326 -10.67 -11.04 1.72
N ARG A 327 -10.14 -10.15 0.87
CA ARG A 327 -10.41 -10.17 -0.58
C ARG A 327 -9.87 -11.44 -1.25
N LEU A 328 -8.67 -11.87 -0.88
CA LEU A 328 -8.12 -13.13 -1.38
C LEU A 328 -9.02 -14.31 -0.94
N LEU A 329 -9.38 -14.37 0.33
CA LEU A 329 -10.24 -15.43 0.88
C LEU A 329 -11.56 -15.53 0.11
N TYR A 330 -12.17 -14.38 -0.23
CA TYR A 330 -13.36 -14.34 -1.05
C TYR A 330 -13.13 -14.97 -2.43
N HIS A 331 -12.10 -14.55 -3.14
CA HIS A 331 -11.82 -15.02 -4.50
C HIS A 331 -11.47 -16.52 -4.54
N VAL A 332 -10.69 -17.02 -3.58
CA VAL A 332 -10.26 -18.41 -3.58
C VAL A 332 -11.32 -19.37 -3.02
N SER A 333 -12.18 -18.92 -2.11
CA SER A 333 -13.27 -19.74 -1.57
C SER A 333 -14.55 -19.69 -2.41
N GLY A 334 -14.77 -18.59 -3.15
CA GLY A 334 -15.98 -18.31 -3.89
C GLY A 334 -17.24 -18.17 -3.00
N SER A 335 -17.08 -17.83 -1.70
CA SER A 335 -18.18 -17.87 -0.73
C SER A 335 -18.14 -16.72 0.27
N SER A 336 -19.06 -15.77 0.14
CA SER A 336 -19.25 -14.70 1.14
C SER A 336 -19.59 -15.25 2.52
N ALA A 337 -20.35 -16.34 2.60
CA ALA A 337 -20.72 -16.94 3.88
C ALA A 337 -19.50 -17.49 4.64
N LYS A 338 -18.55 -18.16 3.95
CA LYS A 338 -17.28 -18.59 4.55
C LYS A 338 -16.49 -17.40 5.07
N VAL A 339 -16.35 -16.37 4.24
CA VAL A 339 -15.60 -15.15 4.61
C VAL A 339 -16.22 -14.46 5.81
N ALA A 340 -17.55 -14.27 5.83
CA ALA A 340 -18.27 -13.69 6.96
C ALA A 340 -18.03 -14.50 8.25
N GLY A 341 -18.05 -15.84 8.18
CA GLY A 341 -17.74 -16.71 9.29
C GLY A 341 -16.32 -16.55 9.82
N TRP A 342 -15.31 -16.59 8.93
CA TRP A 342 -13.90 -16.41 9.33
C TRP A 342 -13.64 -15.04 9.95
N MET A 343 -14.26 -13.97 9.40
CA MET A 343 -14.10 -12.62 9.95
C MET A 343 -14.81 -12.47 11.31
N ALA A 344 -15.94 -13.13 11.50
CA ALA A 344 -16.62 -13.18 12.81
C ALA A 344 -15.78 -13.94 13.85
N ASP A 345 -15.18 -15.07 13.47
CA ASP A 345 -14.27 -15.83 14.32
C ASP A 345 -13.03 -15.00 14.71
N LEU A 346 -12.41 -14.30 13.73
CA LEU A 346 -11.29 -13.42 13.98
C LEU A 346 -11.66 -12.32 14.99
N ALA A 347 -12.83 -11.70 14.81
CA ALA A 347 -13.29 -10.63 15.71
C ALA A 347 -13.59 -11.15 17.13
N LYS A 348 -14.13 -12.37 17.25
CA LYS A 348 -14.54 -12.95 18.53
C LYS A 348 -13.39 -13.61 19.29
N THR A 349 -12.53 -14.35 18.59
CA THR A 349 -11.51 -15.21 19.19
C THR A 349 -10.07 -14.82 18.87
N GLY A 350 -9.86 -13.88 17.94
CA GLY A 350 -8.55 -13.50 17.44
C GLY A 350 -7.95 -14.49 16.44
N MET A 351 -8.70 -15.52 16.01
CA MET A 351 -8.20 -16.52 15.06
C MET A 351 -9.32 -17.12 14.20
N TYR A 352 -8.93 -17.70 13.05
CA TYR A 352 -9.75 -18.55 12.22
C TYR A 352 -8.89 -19.58 11.47
N THR A 353 -9.51 -20.65 10.96
CA THR A 353 -8.86 -21.65 10.11
C THR A 353 -9.69 -21.85 8.84
N VAL A 354 -9.05 -21.78 7.68
CA VAL A 354 -9.71 -22.06 6.40
C VAL A 354 -9.74 -23.57 6.14
N ASP A 355 -10.70 -24.01 5.31
CA ASP A 355 -10.76 -25.41 4.90
C ASP A 355 -9.57 -25.77 3.96
N ALA A 356 -9.31 -27.10 3.86
CA ALA A 356 -8.18 -27.64 3.11
C ALA A 356 -8.19 -27.25 1.61
N GLU A 357 -9.38 -27.16 1.00
CA GLU A 357 -9.51 -26.76 -0.41
C GLU A 357 -9.12 -25.29 -0.60
N THR A 358 -9.60 -24.41 0.27
CA THR A 358 -9.23 -22.98 0.27
C THR A 358 -7.72 -22.81 0.47
N LEU A 359 -7.12 -23.54 1.41
CA LEU A 359 -5.67 -23.51 1.63
C LEU A 359 -4.90 -23.96 0.38
N ALA A 360 -5.30 -25.07 -0.24
CA ALA A 360 -4.65 -25.57 -1.44
C ALA A 360 -4.68 -24.55 -2.59
N ARG A 361 -5.81 -23.86 -2.79
CA ARG A 361 -5.94 -22.79 -3.79
C ARG A 361 -5.05 -21.58 -3.48
N ILE A 362 -4.89 -21.21 -2.21
CA ILE A 362 -3.94 -20.16 -1.80
C ILE A 362 -2.51 -20.60 -2.16
N GLN A 363 -2.10 -21.80 -1.74
CA GLN A 363 -0.76 -22.32 -1.96
C GLN A 363 -0.44 -22.56 -3.45
N ALA A 364 -1.43 -22.76 -4.29
CA ALA A 364 -1.24 -22.84 -5.74
C ALA A 364 -0.67 -21.54 -6.34
N SER A 365 -1.04 -20.38 -5.80
CA SER A 365 -0.60 -19.07 -6.30
C SER A 365 0.44 -18.38 -5.42
N PHE A 366 0.47 -18.67 -4.12
CA PHE A 366 1.33 -17.98 -3.16
C PHE A 366 2.40 -18.92 -2.59
N ALA A 367 3.59 -18.32 -2.38
CA ALA A 367 4.64 -18.82 -1.49
C ALA A 367 4.86 -17.79 -0.37
N CYS A 368 5.64 -18.13 0.65
CA CYS A 368 5.86 -17.21 1.76
C CYS A 368 7.15 -17.51 2.50
N GLY A 369 7.65 -16.49 3.19
CA GLY A 369 8.76 -16.58 4.11
C GLY A 369 8.76 -15.38 5.07
N CYS A 370 9.71 -15.40 6.03
CA CYS A 370 9.92 -14.27 6.92
C CYS A 370 11.39 -14.06 7.23
N ALA A 371 11.75 -12.82 7.55
CA ALA A 371 13.08 -12.44 8.02
C ALA A 371 12.94 -11.44 9.17
N ASP A 372 13.85 -11.52 10.14
CA ASP A 372 13.93 -10.56 11.22
C ASP A 372 14.86 -9.38 10.88
N ASP A 373 14.96 -8.40 11.79
CA ASP A 373 15.78 -7.19 11.58
C ASP A 373 17.27 -7.51 11.38
N THR A 374 17.77 -8.57 12.01
CA THR A 374 19.18 -8.99 11.87
C THR A 374 19.46 -9.52 10.47
N ALA A 375 18.57 -10.38 9.96
CA ALA A 375 18.66 -10.90 8.60
C ALA A 375 18.48 -9.76 7.57
N GLY A 376 17.52 -8.85 7.79
CA GLY A 376 17.31 -7.68 6.95
C GLY A 376 18.52 -6.76 6.88
N ALA A 377 19.16 -6.46 8.01
CA ALA A 377 20.38 -5.66 8.03
C ALA A 377 21.53 -6.32 7.27
N ALA A 378 21.74 -7.63 7.47
CA ALA A 378 22.74 -8.40 6.72
C ALA A 378 22.48 -8.37 5.22
N GLU A 379 21.20 -8.42 4.81
CA GLU A 379 20.80 -8.38 3.40
C GLU A 379 21.03 -7.00 2.77
N ILE A 380 20.75 -5.89 3.48
CA ILE A 380 21.08 -4.54 2.99
C ILE A 380 22.59 -4.47 2.66
N ASN A 381 23.43 -4.92 3.57
CA ASN A 381 24.88 -4.93 3.35
C ASN A 381 25.27 -5.84 2.18
N ALA A 382 24.72 -7.04 2.11
CA ALA A 382 25.02 -8.00 1.04
C ALA A 382 24.63 -7.45 -0.35
N ARG A 383 23.43 -6.85 -0.50
CA ARG A 383 22.99 -6.25 -1.77
C ARG A 383 23.86 -5.07 -2.18
N PHE A 384 24.26 -4.26 -1.21
CA PHE A 384 25.13 -3.11 -1.50
C PHE A 384 26.53 -3.55 -1.93
N GLU A 385 27.18 -4.46 -1.16
CA GLU A 385 28.55 -4.89 -1.43
C GLU A 385 28.69 -5.80 -2.66
N GLN A 386 27.70 -6.69 -2.90
CA GLN A 386 27.78 -7.68 -3.97
C GLN A 386 27.18 -7.19 -5.29
N ASP A 387 26.07 -6.44 -5.21
CA ASP A 387 25.28 -6.07 -6.39
C ASP A 387 25.28 -4.55 -6.64
N ASN A 388 25.95 -3.76 -5.79
CA ASN A 388 25.89 -2.30 -5.80
C ASN A 388 24.43 -1.77 -5.78
N TYR A 389 23.57 -2.46 -5.04
CA TYR A 389 22.15 -2.13 -4.91
C TYR A 389 21.80 -1.77 -3.47
N LEU A 390 21.39 -0.49 -3.26
CA LEU A 390 20.97 0.01 -1.96
C LEU A 390 19.45 -0.12 -1.82
N CYS A 391 18.99 -0.88 -0.83
CA CYS A 391 17.57 -1.03 -0.53
C CYS A 391 17.20 -0.52 0.87
N ASP A 392 15.91 -0.27 1.08
CA ASP A 392 15.36 0.03 2.40
C ASP A 392 15.12 -1.25 3.23
N THR A 393 14.78 -1.06 4.49
CA THR A 393 14.57 -2.16 5.45
C THR A 393 13.41 -3.08 5.08
N HIS A 394 12.34 -2.60 4.45
CA HIS A 394 11.22 -3.43 3.99
C HIS A 394 11.61 -4.26 2.77
N THR A 395 12.28 -3.64 1.82
CA THR A 395 12.79 -4.31 0.61
C THR A 395 13.81 -5.38 0.98
N ALA A 396 14.65 -5.14 1.99
CA ALA A 396 15.60 -6.11 2.49
C ALA A 396 14.94 -7.39 3.01
N VAL A 397 13.83 -7.29 3.76
CA VAL A 397 13.03 -8.45 4.17
C VAL A 397 12.57 -9.25 2.95
N ALA A 398 12.12 -8.57 1.89
CA ALA A 398 11.69 -9.26 0.68
C ALA A 398 12.85 -9.92 -0.08
N PHE A 399 14.03 -9.31 -0.12
CA PHE A 399 15.24 -9.96 -0.68
C PHE A 399 15.64 -11.21 0.11
N CYS A 400 15.68 -11.14 1.45
CA CYS A 400 15.96 -12.32 2.28
C CYS A 400 15.01 -13.47 1.95
N VAL A 401 13.70 -13.19 1.84
CA VAL A 401 12.71 -14.21 1.53
C VAL A 401 12.87 -14.71 0.09
N ALA A 402 13.07 -13.80 -0.86
CA ALA A 402 13.29 -14.16 -2.27
C ALA A 402 14.43 -15.16 -2.42
N GLU A 403 15.57 -14.90 -1.80
CA GLU A 403 16.74 -15.79 -1.87
C GLU A 403 16.47 -17.19 -1.28
N THR A 404 15.58 -17.29 -0.27
CA THR A 404 15.22 -18.57 0.34
C THR A 404 14.24 -19.41 -0.48
N VAL A 405 13.37 -18.75 -1.27
CA VAL A 405 12.26 -19.43 -1.99
C VAL A 405 12.44 -19.42 -3.50
N ARG A 406 13.56 -18.90 -4.01
CA ARG A 406 13.83 -18.84 -5.47
C ARG A 406 13.68 -20.19 -6.13
N SER A 407 13.03 -20.17 -7.29
CA SER A 407 12.95 -21.25 -8.26
C SER A 407 13.87 -20.93 -9.46
N ALA A 408 13.75 -21.69 -10.54
CA ALA A 408 14.39 -21.35 -11.82
C ALA A 408 13.69 -20.17 -12.55
N ALA A 409 12.53 -19.73 -12.08
CA ALA A 409 11.82 -18.60 -12.65
C ALA A 409 12.50 -17.26 -12.28
N PRO A 410 12.50 -16.27 -13.19
CA PRO A 410 12.92 -14.91 -12.85
C PRO A 410 12.08 -14.37 -11.69
N MET A 411 12.74 -13.69 -10.74
CA MET A 411 12.11 -13.12 -9.55
C MET A 411 12.20 -11.60 -9.57
N VAL A 412 11.08 -10.93 -9.37
CA VAL A 412 11.01 -9.48 -9.16
C VAL A 412 10.69 -9.20 -7.70
N VAL A 413 11.58 -8.51 -7.01
CA VAL A 413 11.36 -8.00 -5.65
C VAL A 413 10.77 -6.60 -5.74
N LEU A 414 9.67 -6.34 -5.04
CA LEU A 414 9.08 -5.01 -4.98
C LEU A 414 9.83 -4.16 -3.94
N SER A 415 10.49 -3.11 -4.44
CA SER A 415 11.17 -2.12 -3.61
C SER A 415 10.19 -0.99 -3.26
N THR A 416 9.70 -1.02 -2.02
CA THR A 416 8.49 -0.28 -1.62
C THR A 416 8.75 1.08 -0.99
N ALA A 417 9.98 1.38 -0.60
CA ALA A 417 10.36 2.68 -0.03
C ALA A 417 11.80 3.04 -0.40
N SER A 418 12.07 4.35 -0.42
CA SER A 418 13.44 4.84 -0.57
C SER A 418 14.27 4.51 0.68
N PRO A 419 15.51 4.04 0.55
CA PRO A 419 16.42 3.80 1.69
C PRO A 419 16.63 5.06 2.55
N TYR A 420 16.48 6.23 1.97
CA TYR A 420 16.58 7.52 2.66
C TYR A 420 15.39 7.85 3.59
N LYS A 421 14.36 7.04 3.63
CA LYS A 421 13.27 7.16 4.63
C LYS A 421 13.65 6.53 5.98
N PHE A 422 14.63 5.63 5.97
CA PHE A 422 15.13 4.90 7.12
C PHE A 422 16.67 4.98 7.19
N PRO A 423 17.25 6.20 7.05
CA PRO A 423 18.69 6.35 6.78
C PRO A 423 19.57 5.84 7.92
N ARG A 424 19.09 5.91 9.17
CA ARG A 424 19.83 5.42 10.33
C ARG A 424 19.97 3.91 10.34
N ASP A 425 18.87 3.19 10.08
CA ASP A 425 18.86 1.73 10.05
C ASP A 425 19.66 1.21 8.87
N VAL A 426 19.52 1.84 7.70
CA VAL A 426 20.29 1.48 6.50
C VAL A 426 21.77 1.75 6.70
N LEU A 427 22.14 2.88 7.25
CA LEU A 427 23.54 3.22 7.52
C LEU A 427 24.18 2.26 8.55
N ALA A 428 23.44 1.91 9.61
CA ALA A 428 23.87 0.93 10.62
C ALA A 428 24.05 -0.48 9.98
N ALA A 429 23.17 -0.87 9.07
CA ALA A 429 23.29 -2.12 8.32
C ALA A 429 24.56 -2.18 7.46
N LEU A 430 25.05 -1.03 6.96
CA LEU A 430 26.31 -0.92 6.24
C LEU A 430 27.56 -0.84 7.15
N GLY A 431 27.40 -1.10 8.45
CA GLY A 431 28.49 -1.13 9.43
C GLY A 431 28.94 0.23 9.94
N GLU A 432 28.21 1.30 9.66
CA GLU A 432 28.53 2.66 10.09
C GLU A 432 27.80 3.05 11.39
N THR A 433 28.40 3.90 12.19
CA THR A 433 27.70 4.49 13.35
C THR A 433 26.70 5.53 12.88
N ALA A 434 25.41 5.26 13.09
CA ALA A 434 24.36 6.17 12.65
C ALA A 434 24.26 7.40 13.59
N PRO A 435 24.27 8.63 13.05
CA PRO A 435 23.98 9.85 13.82
C PRO A 435 22.58 9.82 14.43
N GLU A 436 22.34 10.66 15.47
CA GLU A 436 21.01 10.76 16.08
C GLU A 436 19.97 11.39 15.15
N SER A 437 20.35 12.41 14.38
CA SER A 437 19.46 13.05 13.40
C SER A 437 19.35 12.22 12.12
N ASP A 438 18.14 12.01 11.65
CA ASP A 438 17.88 11.36 10.37
C ASP A 438 18.51 12.13 9.19
N PHE A 439 18.58 13.47 9.25
CA PHE A 439 19.21 14.27 8.18
C PHE A 439 20.74 14.11 8.16
N ALA A 440 21.39 14.03 9.33
CA ALA A 440 22.80 13.72 9.40
C ALA A 440 23.10 12.30 8.90
N ALA A 441 22.25 11.33 9.27
CA ALA A 441 22.35 9.97 8.75
C ALA A 441 22.10 9.90 7.23
N MET A 442 21.18 10.69 6.69
CA MET A 442 20.93 10.81 5.24
C MET A 442 22.16 11.34 4.50
N ALA A 443 22.83 12.35 5.04
CA ALA A 443 24.06 12.89 4.48
C ALA A 443 25.21 11.87 4.54
N ALA A 444 25.36 11.18 5.67
CA ALA A 444 26.39 10.14 5.83
C ALA A 444 26.15 8.96 4.89
N LEU A 445 24.88 8.53 4.72
CA LEU A 445 24.48 7.46 3.80
C LEU A 445 24.82 7.85 2.34
N ASN A 446 24.54 9.09 1.95
CA ASN A 446 24.90 9.59 0.63
C ASN A 446 26.42 9.56 0.40
N VAL A 447 27.21 9.99 1.37
CA VAL A 447 28.69 9.96 1.29
C VAL A 447 29.20 8.51 1.20
N LYS A 448 28.63 7.57 1.99
CA LYS A 448 29.01 6.17 2.00
C LYS A 448 28.70 5.45 0.70
N THR A 449 27.54 5.71 0.11
CA THR A 449 27.00 4.92 -1.00
C THR A 449 27.10 5.59 -2.36
N GLY A 450 27.24 6.92 -2.40
CA GLY A 450 27.12 7.69 -3.64
C GLY A 450 25.70 7.77 -4.21
N CYS A 451 24.70 7.11 -3.59
CA CYS A 451 23.32 7.15 -4.05
C CYS A 451 22.71 8.54 -3.80
N PRO A 452 22.01 9.14 -4.78
CA PRO A 452 21.48 10.49 -4.62
C PRO A 452 20.31 10.52 -3.61
N VAL A 453 20.31 11.53 -2.73
CA VAL A 453 19.19 11.79 -1.82
C VAL A 453 18.00 12.32 -2.62
N PRO A 454 16.78 11.77 -2.46
CA PRO A 454 15.58 12.33 -3.09
C PRO A 454 15.35 13.79 -2.67
N ALA A 455 15.15 14.68 -3.65
CA ALA A 455 14.97 16.10 -3.39
C ALA A 455 13.80 16.40 -2.43
N SER A 456 12.72 15.62 -2.54
CA SER A 456 11.55 15.75 -1.67
C SER A 456 11.83 15.40 -0.19
N LEU A 457 12.91 14.66 0.10
CA LEU A 457 13.33 14.35 1.46
C LEU A 457 14.39 15.35 1.97
N SER A 458 15.32 15.74 1.12
CA SER A 458 16.44 16.63 1.51
C SER A 458 16.02 18.02 1.95
N VAL A 459 14.86 18.51 1.49
CA VAL A 459 14.36 19.86 1.80
C VAL A 459 13.51 19.93 3.10
N LEU A 460 13.12 18.80 3.68
CA LEU A 460 12.12 18.75 4.75
C LEU A 460 12.51 19.57 5.99
N ASN A 461 13.79 19.58 6.36
CA ASN A 461 14.28 20.35 7.51
C ASN A 461 14.32 21.87 7.26
N THR A 462 14.11 22.32 6.03
CA THR A 462 14.05 23.75 5.68
C THR A 462 12.62 24.27 5.55
N LEU A 463 11.63 23.37 5.51
CA LEU A 463 10.22 23.71 5.37
C LEU A 463 9.62 24.14 6.71
N PRO A 464 8.66 25.09 6.72
CA PRO A 464 7.98 25.49 7.95
C PRO A 464 7.12 24.35 8.48
N VAL A 465 7.26 24.03 9.75
CA VAL A 465 6.38 23.10 10.47
C VAL A 465 5.04 23.78 10.68
N ARG A 466 4.01 23.27 10.02
CA ARG A 466 2.63 23.79 10.08
C ARG A 466 1.79 23.12 11.15
N PHE A 467 2.07 21.84 11.45
CA PHE A 467 1.28 21.01 12.34
C PHE A 467 2.16 20.45 13.45
N ASN A 468 1.88 20.88 14.70
CA ASN A 468 2.62 20.48 15.90
C ASN A 468 1.68 20.15 17.08
N THR A 469 0.39 20.00 16.80
CA THR A 469 -0.61 19.72 17.83
C THR A 469 -0.57 18.26 18.24
N VAL A 470 -0.33 18.00 19.52
CA VAL A 470 -0.46 16.68 20.14
C VAL A 470 -1.82 16.59 20.82
N ILE A 471 -2.55 15.51 20.59
CA ILE A 471 -3.86 15.26 21.18
C ILE A 471 -3.90 13.91 21.90
N GLU A 472 -4.77 13.79 22.90
CA GLU A 472 -5.07 12.50 23.52
C GLU A 472 -5.94 11.65 22.56
N PRO A 473 -5.87 10.30 22.61
CA PRO A 473 -6.69 9.43 21.77
C PRO A 473 -8.19 9.71 21.86
N ALA A 474 -8.69 10.14 23.02
CA ALA A 474 -10.08 10.51 23.22
C ALA A 474 -10.49 11.78 22.45
N ALA A 475 -9.55 12.67 22.15
CA ALA A 475 -9.81 13.93 21.46
C ALA A 475 -9.87 13.78 19.91
N ILE A 476 -9.63 12.59 19.37
CA ILE A 476 -9.73 12.31 17.92
C ILE A 476 -11.16 12.60 17.43
N ARG A 477 -12.19 12.27 18.23
CA ARG A 477 -13.58 12.57 17.92
C ARG A 477 -13.82 14.08 17.74
N ASP A 478 -13.32 14.87 18.66
CA ASP A 478 -13.52 16.32 18.62
C ASP A 478 -12.71 16.98 17.50
N ALA A 479 -11.53 16.44 17.18
CA ALA A 479 -10.77 16.86 16.01
C ALA A 479 -11.56 16.57 14.71
N ALA A 480 -12.12 15.38 14.56
CA ALA A 480 -12.91 14.98 13.39
C ALA A 480 -14.22 15.76 13.22
N LEU A 481 -14.67 16.49 14.25
CA LEU A 481 -15.87 17.36 14.21
C LEU A 481 -15.55 18.85 13.96
N LYS A 482 -14.29 19.27 13.94
CA LYS A 482 -13.92 20.66 13.64
C LYS A 482 -14.17 21.01 12.18
#